data_ec2c70e731755cd53586cb0605919a8c
#
_entry.id   ec2c70e731755cd53586cb0605919a8c
#
_cell.length_a   1.000
_cell.length_b   1.000
_cell.length_c   1.000
_cell.angle_alpha   90.00
_cell.angle_beta   90.00
_cell.angle_gamma   90.00
#
_symmetry.space_group_name_H-M   'P 1'
#
loop_
_entity.id
_entity.type
_entity.pdbx_description
1 polymer ?
#
loop_
_entity_poly.entity_id
_entity_poly.type
_entity_poly.pdbx_seq_one_letter_code
_entity_poly.pdbx_strand_id
1 'polypeptide(L)'
;PGTGKSTLLRAVADELGIGFAFVEGNAELTPARLVGHFDPARVLAEGYAPDVFVDGALVSALREGSLLYVEEINRIPEETLNVLITVMSEGELNVPRLGRITAADGFRLVAAMNPFDAVGTARISSAVYDRTCRLAVDYQSADDEVAVVSRACARAGGTAADPTWLAKVVEVVRRTRSHGDIRVGSSVRGAIDTVLVAERLAGLRGAAPTDPAVGLDAALVALSGRIRIREGVTRSPEDIVRELWAAVFRSTDGRGDERGEERPPGKA
;
A
#
# COMPACT_ATOMS: atom_id res chain seq x y z
N PRO A 1 4.74 -2.84 1.49
CA PRO A 1 3.32 -2.59 1.18
C PRO A 1 2.76 -1.47 2.06
N GLY A 2 1.73 -0.76 1.54
CA GLY A 2 1.03 0.27 2.33
C GLY A 2 1.79 1.59 2.54
N THR A 3 2.80 1.89 1.73
CA THR A 3 3.56 3.16 1.76
C THR A 3 2.91 4.27 0.93
N GLY A 4 1.71 4.07 0.37
CA GLY A 4 0.98 5.09 -0.37
C GLY A 4 1.44 5.34 -1.81
N LYS A 5 2.21 4.43 -2.42
CA LYS A 5 2.76 4.60 -3.79
C LYS A 5 1.68 4.94 -4.82
N SER A 6 0.62 4.13 -4.90
CA SER A 6 -0.48 4.34 -5.87
C SER A 6 -1.23 5.65 -5.64
N THR A 7 -1.40 6.06 -4.38
CA THR A 7 -2.03 7.33 -4.01
C THR A 7 -1.16 8.52 -4.44
N LEU A 8 0.14 8.43 -4.20
CA LEU A 8 1.10 9.46 -4.60
C LEU A 8 1.11 9.63 -6.12
N LEU A 9 1.20 8.53 -6.87
CA LEU A 9 1.27 8.59 -8.33
C LEU A 9 -0.01 9.13 -8.97
N ARG A 10 -1.19 8.81 -8.41
CA ARG A 10 -2.45 9.43 -8.85
C ARG A 10 -2.44 10.94 -8.60
N ALA A 11 -2.04 11.37 -7.41
CA ALA A 11 -1.96 12.79 -7.09
C ALA A 11 -0.97 13.54 -8.00
N VAL A 12 0.15 12.91 -8.35
CA VAL A 12 1.12 13.49 -9.31
C VAL A 12 0.52 13.58 -10.71
N ALA A 13 -0.19 12.55 -11.18
CA ALA A 13 -0.84 12.58 -12.48
C ALA A 13 -1.93 13.66 -12.54
N ASP A 14 -2.74 13.78 -11.49
CA ASP A 14 -3.78 14.82 -11.36
C ASP A 14 -3.15 16.24 -11.36
N GLU A 15 -2.08 16.46 -10.61
CA GLU A 15 -1.35 17.72 -10.54
C GLU A 15 -0.75 18.14 -11.90
N LEU A 16 -0.24 17.16 -12.64
CA LEU A 16 0.34 17.39 -13.98
C LEU A 16 -0.71 17.45 -15.09
N GLY A 17 -1.98 17.16 -14.80
CA GLY A 17 -3.05 17.14 -15.78
C GLY A 17 -2.88 16.04 -16.85
N ILE A 18 -2.18 14.94 -16.53
CA ILE A 18 -1.98 13.80 -17.43
C ILE A 18 -2.89 12.64 -17.07
N GLY A 19 -3.21 11.78 -18.05
CA GLY A 19 -3.97 10.57 -17.81
C GLY A 19 -3.25 9.59 -16.89
N PHE A 20 -4.00 8.74 -16.19
CA PHE A 20 -3.48 7.72 -15.28
C PHE A 20 -4.08 6.36 -15.62
N ALA A 21 -3.29 5.48 -16.19
CA ALA A 21 -3.65 4.09 -16.44
C ALA A 21 -3.05 3.20 -15.34
N PHE A 22 -3.86 2.29 -14.79
CA PHE A 22 -3.47 1.39 -13.71
C PHE A 22 -3.54 -0.06 -14.15
N VAL A 23 -2.49 -0.82 -13.87
CA VAL A 23 -2.40 -2.26 -14.10
C VAL A 23 -1.88 -2.93 -12.84
N GLU A 24 -2.60 -3.94 -12.35
CA GLU A 24 -2.15 -4.81 -11.27
C GLU A 24 -1.50 -6.06 -11.87
N GLY A 25 -0.21 -6.26 -11.56
CA GLY A 25 0.55 -7.42 -11.98
C GLY A 25 0.07 -8.69 -11.29
N ASN A 26 -0.22 -9.71 -12.08
CA ASN A 26 -0.56 -11.04 -11.60
C ASN A 26 -0.15 -12.09 -12.64
N ALA A 27 -0.18 -13.37 -12.26
CA ALA A 27 0.24 -14.47 -13.12
C ALA A 27 -0.66 -14.68 -14.38
N GLU A 28 -1.84 -14.09 -14.40
CA GLU A 28 -2.79 -14.20 -15.52
C GLU A 28 -2.76 -12.99 -16.47
N LEU A 29 -1.90 -12.01 -16.20
CA LEU A 29 -1.76 -10.84 -17.06
C LEU A 29 -1.01 -11.22 -18.34
N THR A 30 -1.77 -11.55 -19.37
CA THR A 30 -1.23 -11.88 -20.71
C THR A 30 -0.87 -10.62 -21.49
N PRO A 31 0.01 -10.73 -22.53
CA PRO A 31 0.26 -9.64 -23.47
C PRO A 31 -1.02 -9.06 -24.09
N ALA A 32 -1.98 -9.91 -24.43
CA ALA A 32 -3.26 -9.46 -24.99
C ALA A 32 -4.11 -8.62 -24.01
N ARG A 33 -4.07 -8.94 -22.70
CA ARG A 33 -4.76 -8.12 -21.69
C ARG A 33 -4.07 -6.76 -21.47
N LEU A 34 -2.75 -6.72 -21.60
CA LEU A 34 -1.99 -5.49 -21.42
C LEU A 34 -2.04 -4.59 -22.67
N VAL A 35 -1.86 -5.17 -23.83
CA VAL A 35 -1.78 -4.47 -25.15
C VAL A 35 -3.16 -4.17 -25.68
N GLY A 36 -4.06 -5.16 -25.65
CA GLY A 36 -5.36 -5.12 -26.29
C GLY A 36 -5.55 -6.28 -27.27
N HIS A 37 -6.70 -6.33 -27.87
CA HIS A 37 -7.08 -7.39 -28.81
C HIS A 37 -8.11 -6.88 -29.81
N PHE A 38 -8.21 -7.56 -30.96
CA PHE A 38 -9.30 -7.35 -31.88
C PHE A 38 -10.59 -7.99 -31.33
N ASP A 39 -11.70 -7.26 -31.37
CA ASP A 39 -13.00 -7.78 -30.95
C ASP A 39 -13.43 -8.93 -31.90
N PRO A 40 -13.55 -10.18 -31.40
CA PRO A 40 -13.84 -11.33 -32.25
C PRO A 40 -15.17 -11.24 -32.99
N ALA A 41 -16.18 -10.63 -32.38
CA ALA A 41 -17.49 -10.49 -32.99
C ALA A 41 -17.47 -9.48 -34.17
N ARG A 42 -16.76 -8.37 -33.96
CA ARG A 42 -16.60 -7.35 -35.02
C ARG A 42 -15.67 -7.82 -36.13
N VAL A 43 -14.61 -8.59 -35.82
CA VAL A 43 -13.72 -9.18 -36.83
C VAL A 43 -14.50 -10.08 -37.81
N LEU A 44 -15.47 -10.86 -37.32
CA LEU A 44 -16.29 -11.72 -38.18
C LEU A 44 -17.18 -10.91 -39.15
N ALA A 45 -17.62 -9.74 -38.75
CA ALA A 45 -18.50 -8.89 -39.56
C ALA A 45 -17.72 -7.90 -40.46
N GLU A 46 -16.66 -7.32 -39.95
CA GLU A 46 -15.96 -6.16 -40.52
C GLU A 46 -14.52 -6.48 -40.96
N GLY A 47 -14.00 -7.64 -40.56
CA GLY A 47 -12.59 -7.99 -40.76
C GLY A 47 -11.65 -7.30 -39.74
N TYR A 48 -10.34 -7.38 -39.99
CA TYR A 48 -9.34 -6.71 -39.16
C TYR A 48 -9.17 -5.26 -39.60
N ALA A 49 -9.88 -4.36 -38.96
CA ALA A 49 -9.75 -2.92 -39.16
C ALA A 49 -9.25 -2.25 -37.85
N PRO A 50 -8.54 -1.12 -37.91
CA PRO A 50 -7.99 -0.47 -36.71
C PRO A 50 -9.01 -0.11 -35.63
N ASP A 51 -10.24 0.23 -36.04
CA ASP A 51 -11.36 0.57 -35.17
C ASP A 51 -12.01 -0.65 -34.49
N VAL A 52 -11.69 -1.84 -34.98
CA VAL A 52 -12.10 -3.13 -34.37
C VAL A 52 -11.17 -3.57 -33.26
N PHE A 53 -10.01 -2.90 -33.13
CA PHE A 53 -9.05 -3.19 -32.05
C PHE A 53 -9.49 -2.50 -30.76
N VAL A 54 -9.56 -3.27 -29.68
CA VAL A 54 -9.85 -2.77 -28.33
C VAL A 54 -8.53 -2.57 -27.61
N ASP A 55 -8.19 -1.32 -27.34
CA ASP A 55 -6.95 -0.96 -26.67
C ASP A 55 -6.91 -1.52 -25.25
N GLY A 56 -5.79 -2.14 -24.87
CA GLY A 56 -5.47 -2.43 -23.49
C GLY A 56 -4.82 -1.22 -22.81
N ALA A 57 -4.58 -1.34 -21.50
CA ALA A 57 -4.07 -0.23 -20.70
C ALA A 57 -2.74 0.35 -21.22
N LEU A 58 -1.85 -0.49 -21.75
CA LEU A 58 -0.57 -0.04 -22.32
C LEU A 58 -0.78 0.79 -23.60
N VAL A 59 -1.61 0.30 -24.52
CA VAL A 59 -1.86 0.98 -25.79
C VAL A 59 -2.61 2.29 -25.56
N SER A 60 -3.62 2.29 -24.69
CA SER A 60 -4.31 3.53 -24.31
C SER A 60 -3.32 4.56 -23.74
N ALA A 61 -2.48 4.14 -22.78
CA ALA A 61 -1.49 5.03 -22.19
C ALA A 61 -0.45 5.55 -23.20
N LEU A 62 0.02 4.72 -24.13
CA LEU A 62 0.91 5.13 -25.23
C LEU A 62 0.28 6.21 -26.10
N ARG A 63 -0.97 5.98 -26.54
CA ARG A 63 -1.68 6.91 -27.44
C ARG A 63 -2.02 8.25 -26.79
N GLU A 64 -2.38 8.21 -25.51
CA GLU A 64 -2.83 9.39 -24.74
C GLU A 64 -1.67 10.18 -24.12
N GLY A 65 -0.45 9.63 -24.11
CA GLY A 65 0.65 10.22 -23.36
C GLY A 65 0.46 10.16 -21.84
N SER A 66 -0.26 9.15 -21.36
CA SER A 66 -0.63 8.99 -19.96
C SER A 66 0.48 8.34 -19.14
N LEU A 67 0.39 8.46 -17.79
CA LEU A 67 1.21 7.70 -16.86
C LEU A 67 0.63 6.28 -16.72
N LEU A 68 1.38 5.28 -17.17
CA LEU A 68 1.06 3.87 -16.92
C LEU A 68 1.72 3.44 -15.61
N TYR A 69 0.90 3.13 -14.59
CA TYR A 69 1.36 2.59 -13.33
C TYR A 69 1.09 1.08 -13.25
N VAL A 70 2.17 0.31 -13.12
CA VAL A 70 2.13 -1.15 -13.00
C VAL A 70 2.47 -1.53 -11.56
N GLU A 71 1.48 -1.96 -10.78
CA GLU A 71 1.70 -2.47 -9.41
C GLU A 71 2.08 -3.96 -9.47
N GLU A 72 2.90 -4.43 -8.53
CA GLU A 72 3.37 -5.81 -8.42
C GLU A 72 4.00 -6.37 -9.71
N ILE A 73 4.85 -5.59 -10.36
CA ILE A 73 5.51 -5.97 -11.62
C ILE A 73 6.24 -7.32 -11.55
N ASN A 74 6.70 -7.72 -10.36
CA ASN A 74 7.36 -9.00 -10.11
C ASN A 74 6.42 -10.22 -10.15
N ARG A 75 5.11 -10.02 -10.31
CA ARG A 75 4.11 -11.08 -10.50
C ARG A 75 3.68 -11.26 -11.95
N ILE A 76 4.18 -10.42 -12.84
CA ILE A 76 3.83 -10.46 -14.26
C ILE A 76 4.62 -11.58 -14.94
N PRO A 77 4.01 -12.41 -15.82
CA PRO A 77 4.70 -13.40 -16.63
C PRO A 77 5.78 -12.77 -17.51
N GLU A 78 6.87 -13.51 -17.76
CA GLU A 78 8.01 -13.03 -18.51
C GLU A 78 7.63 -12.58 -19.93
N GLU A 79 6.72 -13.27 -20.59
CA GLU A 79 6.21 -12.91 -21.92
C GLU A 79 5.56 -11.53 -21.95
N THR A 80 4.85 -11.16 -20.89
CA THR A 80 4.21 -9.84 -20.76
C THR A 80 5.21 -8.78 -20.35
N LEU A 81 6.20 -9.13 -19.48
CA LEU A 81 7.32 -8.23 -19.17
C LEU A 81 8.13 -7.86 -20.40
N ASN A 82 8.34 -8.79 -21.36
CA ASN A 82 9.05 -8.52 -22.59
C ASN A 82 8.37 -7.44 -23.44
N VAL A 83 7.05 -7.34 -23.43
CA VAL A 83 6.31 -6.25 -24.08
C VAL A 83 6.64 -4.89 -23.43
N LEU A 84 6.68 -4.83 -22.11
CA LEU A 84 7.06 -3.61 -21.38
C LEU A 84 8.52 -3.23 -21.66
N ILE A 85 9.43 -4.22 -21.71
CA ILE A 85 10.86 -4.01 -22.04
C ILE A 85 10.99 -3.37 -23.43
N THR A 86 10.24 -3.87 -24.42
CA THR A 86 10.24 -3.30 -25.78
C THR A 86 9.82 -1.83 -25.76
N VAL A 87 8.72 -1.53 -25.11
CA VAL A 87 8.22 -0.14 -25.01
C VAL A 87 9.21 0.77 -24.28
N MET A 88 9.85 0.28 -23.20
CA MET A 88 10.88 1.04 -22.48
C MET A 88 12.11 1.34 -23.33
N SER A 89 12.47 0.44 -24.25
CA SER A 89 13.65 0.58 -25.11
C SER A 89 13.39 1.47 -26.31
N GLU A 90 12.27 1.23 -27.00
CA GLU A 90 12.01 1.78 -28.32
C GLU A 90 11.01 2.95 -28.31
N GLY A 91 10.28 3.16 -27.21
CA GLY A 91 9.19 4.13 -27.15
C GLY A 91 8.03 3.78 -28.07
N GLU A 92 7.95 2.54 -28.55
CA GLU A 92 6.92 2.09 -29.47
C GLU A 92 6.60 0.60 -29.30
N LEU A 93 5.47 0.20 -29.84
CA LEU A 93 5.01 -1.18 -29.87
C LEU A 93 4.48 -1.52 -31.26
N ASN A 94 4.88 -2.65 -31.84
CA ASN A 94 4.29 -3.16 -33.07
C ASN A 94 3.24 -4.21 -32.77
N VAL A 95 1.99 -3.90 -33.09
CA VAL A 95 0.85 -4.80 -32.90
C VAL A 95 0.48 -5.46 -34.23
N PRO A 96 0.47 -6.80 -34.32
CA PRO A 96 0.12 -7.49 -35.56
C PRO A 96 -1.23 -6.98 -36.13
N ARG A 97 -1.25 -6.68 -37.43
CA ARG A 97 -2.40 -6.16 -38.20
C ARG A 97 -2.87 -4.74 -37.84
N LEU A 98 -2.49 -4.20 -36.67
CA LEU A 98 -2.75 -2.82 -36.29
C LEU A 98 -1.58 -1.89 -36.69
N GLY A 99 -0.37 -2.43 -36.75
CA GLY A 99 0.84 -1.68 -37.08
C GLY A 99 1.57 -1.13 -35.86
N ARG A 100 2.36 -0.12 -36.10
CA ARG A 100 3.23 0.53 -35.11
C ARG A 100 2.45 1.57 -34.31
N ILE A 101 2.58 1.51 -33.01
CA ILE A 101 2.01 2.47 -32.04
C ILE A 101 3.22 3.12 -31.35
N THR A 102 3.42 4.40 -31.57
CA THR A 102 4.48 5.20 -30.96
C THR A 102 3.93 5.89 -29.72
N ALA A 103 4.73 5.97 -28.67
CA ALA A 103 4.36 6.70 -27.46
C ALA A 103 4.16 8.19 -27.75
N ALA A 104 3.01 8.72 -27.38
CA ALA A 104 2.74 10.15 -27.42
C ALA A 104 3.58 10.89 -26.35
N ASP A 105 3.79 12.16 -26.56
CA ASP A 105 4.49 13.02 -25.62
C ASP A 105 3.81 12.96 -24.23
N GLY A 106 4.62 12.85 -23.18
CA GLY A 106 4.13 12.71 -21.81
C GLY A 106 3.97 11.27 -21.32
N PHE A 107 3.96 10.27 -22.19
CA PHE A 107 3.92 8.87 -21.74
C PHE A 107 5.04 8.58 -20.72
N ARG A 108 4.68 7.97 -19.61
CA ARG A 108 5.62 7.50 -18.57
C ARG A 108 5.17 6.15 -18.05
N LEU A 109 6.13 5.26 -17.84
CA LEU A 109 5.90 3.98 -17.21
C LEU A 109 6.54 4.01 -15.81
N VAL A 110 5.73 3.78 -14.80
CA VAL A 110 6.17 3.61 -13.41
C VAL A 110 5.71 2.25 -12.94
N ALA A 111 6.65 1.47 -12.41
CA ALA A 111 6.34 0.16 -11.86
C ALA A 111 6.66 0.10 -10.37
N ALA A 112 5.87 -0.66 -9.63
CA ALA A 112 6.13 -0.92 -8.22
C ALA A 112 6.24 -2.41 -7.96
N MET A 113 7.10 -2.76 -7.02
CA MET A 113 7.19 -4.11 -6.48
C MET A 113 7.32 -4.08 -4.97
N ASN A 114 6.97 -5.20 -4.34
CA ASN A 114 7.28 -5.45 -2.95
C ASN A 114 8.46 -6.43 -2.87
N PRO A 115 9.66 -6.01 -2.43
CA PRO A 115 10.83 -6.87 -2.40
C PRO A 115 10.72 -8.02 -1.38
N PHE A 116 9.76 -7.94 -0.44
CA PHE A 116 9.57 -8.94 0.62
C PHE A 116 8.54 -10.03 0.26
N ASP A 117 7.82 -9.90 -0.83
CA ASP A 117 6.90 -10.94 -1.31
C ASP A 117 7.69 -12.00 -2.08
N ALA A 118 8.08 -13.07 -1.36
CA ALA A 118 8.83 -14.18 -1.94
C ALA A 118 7.93 -15.25 -2.59
N VAL A 119 6.63 -15.24 -2.32
CA VAL A 119 5.69 -16.26 -2.81
C VAL A 119 5.02 -15.81 -4.10
N GLY A 120 5.20 -16.59 -5.17
CA GLY A 120 4.58 -16.32 -6.48
C GLY A 120 5.22 -15.16 -7.26
N THR A 121 6.46 -14.75 -6.91
CA THR A 121 7.20 -13.71 -7.62
C THR A 121 8.30 -14.31 -8.48
N ALA A 122 8.31 -13.94 -9.76
CA ALA A 122 9.46 -14.20 -10.63
C ALA A 122 10.61 -13.23 -10.28
N ARG A 123 11.86 -13.65 -10.48
CA ARG A 123 12.97 -12.69 -10.46
C ARG A 123 12.79 -11.75 -11.65
N ILE A 124 12.65 -10.46 -11.36
CA ILE A 124 12.67 -9.45 -12.43
C ILE A 124 14.01 -9.58 -13.15
N SER A 125 13.96 -9.67 -14.48
CA SER A 125 15.15 -9.81 -15.30
C SER A 125 16.05 -8.57 -15.18
N SER A 126 17.36 -8.74 -15.34
CA SER A 126 18.30 -7.62 -15.40
C SER A 126 17.95 -6.62 -16.49
N ALA A 127 17.31 -7.06 -17.57
CA ALA A 127 16.87 -6.20 -18.66
C ALA A 127 15.87 -5.11 -18.22
N VAL A 128 15.02 -5.38 -17.23
CA VAL A 128 14.13 -4.36 -16.64
C VAL A 128 14.93 -3.38 -15.80
N TYR A 129 15.85 -3.89 -14.97
CA TYR A 129 16.69 -3.01 -14.12
C TYR A 129 17.59 -2.07 -14.92
N ASP A 130 18.13 -2.54 -16.05
CA ASP A 130 18.99 -1.73 -16.92
C ASP A 130 18.23 -0.57 -17.59
N ARG A 131 16.92 -0.65 -17.67
CA ARG A 131 16.04 0.32 -18.36
C ARG A 131 15.25 1.21 -17.40
N THR A 132 15.41 1.02 -16.09
CA THR A 132 14.63 1.73 -15.08
C THR A 132 15.51 2.41 -14.05
N CYS A 133 15.02 3.55 -13.55
CA CYS A 133 15.59 4.18 -12.36
C CYS A 133 14.84 3.65 -11.13
N ARG A 134 15.58 3.17 -10.14
CA ARG A 134 15.00 2.67 -8.90
C ARG A 134 14.86 3.76 -7.86
N LEU A 135 13.64 3.93 -7.34
CA LEU A 135 13.36 4.75 -6.18
C LEU A 135 12.88 3.85 -5.02
N ALA A 136 13.53 3.97 -3.87
CA ALA A 136 13.06 3.33 -2.66
C ALA A 136 12.08 4.27 -1.93
N VAL A 137 10.89 3.75 -1.58
CA VAL A 137 9.88 4.48 -0.82
C VAL A 137 9.74 3.81 0.54
N ASP A 138 10.02 4.55 1.59
CA ASP A 138 9.91 4.10 2.97
C ASP A 138 8.58 4.56 3.60
N TYR A 139 8.38 4.20 4.87
CA TYR A 139 7.22 4.63 5.64
C TYR A 139 7.31 6.14 5.94
N GLN A 140 6.15 6.75 6.08
CA GLN A 140 6.01 8.16 6.43
C GLN A 140 6.48 8.44 7.87
N SER A 141 6.62 9.72 8.23
CA SER A 141 6.83 10.15 9.62
C SER A 141 5.66 9.75 10.52
N ALA A 142 5.85 9.74 11.83
CA ALA A 142 4.76 9.42 12.76
C ALA A 142 3.58 10.38 12.61
N ASP A 143 3.86 11.67 12.48
CA ASP A 143 2.84 12.70 12.36
C ASP A 143 2.07 12.59 11.03
N ASP A 144 2.77 12.28 9.94
CA ASP A 144 2.13 12.03 8.64
C ASP A 144 1.25 10.78 8.68
N GLU A 145 1.70 9.70 9.34
CA GLU A 145 0.88 8.50 9.50
C GLU A 145 -0.38 8.78 10.32
N VAL A 146 -0.30 9.57 11.39
CA VAL A 146 -1.48 10.03 12.17
C VAL A 146 -2.44 10.82 11.26
N ALA A 147 -1.91 11.74 10.46
CA ALA A 147 -2.73 12.52 9.52
C ALA A 147 -3.39 11.63 8.44
N VAL A 148 -2.68 10.60 7.96
CA VAL A 148 -3.23 9.62 7.01
C VAL A 148 -4.36 8.83 7.65
N VAL A 149 -4.18 8.32 8.88
CA VAL A 149 -5.20 7.56 9.62
C VAL A 149 -6.43 8.43 9.85
N SER A 150 -6.26 9.64 10.36
CA SER A 150 -7.36 10.58 10.62
C SER A 150 -8.19 10.84 9.35
N ARG A 151 -7.53 11.15 8.23
CA ARG A 151 -8.21 11.39 6.94
C ARG A 151 -8.91 10.14 6.40
N ALA A 152 -8.30 8.97 6.54
CA ALA A 152 -8.89 7.73 6.07
C ALA A 152 -10.14 7.36 6.86
N CYS A 153 -10.12 7.52 8.19
CA CYS A 153 -11.26 7.27 9.06
C CYS A 153 -12.41 8.25 8.78
N ALA A 154 -12.12 9.55 8.60
CA ALA A 154 -13.12 10.53 8.22
C ALA A 154 -13.81 10.20 6.88
N ARG A 155 -13.05 9.76 5.87
CA ARG A 155 -13.60 9.32 4.58
C ARG A 155 -14.50 8.08 4.69
N ALA A 156 -14.21 7.19 5.63
CA ALA A 156 -15.02 6.01 5.91
C ALA A 156 -16.29 6.30 6.74
N GLY A 157 -16.57 7.57 7.04
CA GLY A 157 -17.70 8.00 7.87
C GLY A 157 -17.49 7.75 9.36
N GLY A 158 -16.23 7.57 9.79
CA GLY A 158 -15.88 7.48 11.20
C GLY A 158 -16.01 8.83 11.93
N THR A 159 -16.19 8.78 13.22
CA THR A 159 -16.18 9.97 14.08
C THR A 159 -14.73 10.49 14.22
N ALA A 160 -14.59 11.79 14.48
CA ALA A 160 -13.28 12.36 14.77
C ALA A 160 -12.71 11.70 16.05
N ALA A 161 -11.72 10.82 15.86
CA ALA A 161 -11.07 10.15 16.97
C ALA A 161 -10.11 11.11 17.69
N ASP A 162 -9.93 10.91 19.00
CA ASP A 162 -8.96 11.66 19.80
C ASP A 162 -7.55 11.57 19.19
N PRO A 163 -6.92 12.71 18.86
CA PRO A 163 -5.57 12.73 18.26
C PRO A 163 -4.51 11.99 19.09
N THR A 164 -4.62 12.07 20.42
CA THR A 164 -3.68 11.38 21.33
C THR A 164 -3.84 9.87 21.24
N TRP A 165 -5.07 9.39 21.14
CA TRP A 165 -5.34 7.97 20.95
C TRP A 165 -4.89 7.49 19.57
N LEU A 166 -5.14 8.26 18.50
CA LEU A 166 -4.65 7.96 17.16
C LEU A 166 -3.13 7.83 17.14
N ALA A 167 -2.43 8.77 17.77
CA ALA A 167 -0.96 8.74 17.85
C ALA A 167 -0.46 7.45 18.55
N LYS A 168 -1.13 7.02 19.62
CA LYS A 168 -0.81 5.76 20.30
C LYS A 168 -1.06 4.53 19.42
N VAL A 169 -2.19 4.47 18.70
CA VAL A 169 -2.47 3.37 17.75
C VAL A 169 -1.41 3.32 16.66
N VAL A 170 -1.04 4.46 16.08
CA VAL A 170 0.05 4.56 15.09
C VAL A 170 1.36 4.09 15.69
N GLU A 171 1.68 4.47 16.93
CA GLU A 171 2.91 4.04 17.62
C GLU A 171 2.95 2.51 17.81
N VAL A 172 1.83 1.87 18.19
CA VAL A 172 1.75 0.39 18.25
C VAL A 172 2.11 -0.23 16.90
N VAL A 173 1.52 0.28 15.82
CA VAL A 173 1.79 -0.21 14.47
C VAL A 173 3.26 0.00 14.07
N ARG A 174 3.82 1.17 14.35
CA ARG A 174 5.24 1.48 14.07
C ARG A 174 6.19 0.54 14.81
N ARG A 175 5.90 0.24 16.08
CA ARG A 175 6.69 -0.72 16.87
C ARG A 175 6.68 -2.13 16.29
N THR A 176 5.62 -2.55 15.58
CA THR A 176 5.66 -3.84 14.88
C THR A 176 6.79 -3.93 13.85
N ARG A 177 7.24 -2.82 13.29
CA ARG A 177 8.30 -2.77 12.26
C ARG A 177 9.71 -2.92 12.82
N SER A 178 9.89 -2.59 14.11
CA SER A 178 11.18 -2.65 14.80
C SER A 178 11.27 -3.76 15.87
N HIS A 179 10.21 -4.54 16.06
CA HIS A 179 10.18 -5.61 17.05
C HIS A 179 11.08 -6.78 16.65
N GLY A 180 11.90 -7.28 17.61
CA GLY A 180 12.88 -8.32 17.36
C GLY A 180 12.30 -9.64 16.81
N ASP A 181 11.12 -10.04 17.26
CA ASP A 181 10.45 -11.28 16.85
C ASP A 181 9.67 -11.16 15.53
N ILE A 182 9.48 -9.95 15.02
CA ILE A 182 8.72 -9.70 13.79
C ILE A 182 9.67 -9.59 12.60
N ARG A 183 9.41 -10.36 11.54
CA ARG A 183 10.12 -10.26 10.26
C ARG A 183 9.51 -9.18 9.37
N VAL A 184 8.17 -9.09 9.33
CA VAL A 184 7.44 -8.08 8.55
C VAL A 184 6.40 -7.45 9.45
N GLY A 185 6.55 -6.16 9.71
CA GLY A 185 5.62 -5.36 10.49
C GLY A 185 4.43 -4.86 9.69
N SER A 186 3.46 -4.28 10.38
CA SER A 186 2.26 -3.72 9.75
C SER A 186 2.53 -2.33 9.15
N SER A 187 1.84 -2.02 8.07
CA SER A 187 1.80 -0.69 7.47
C SER A 187 0.74 0.19 8.14
N VAL A 188 0.64 1.46 7.72
CA VAL A 188 -0.41 2.40 8.16
C VAL A 188 -1.83 1.87 7.96
N ARG A 189 -2.06 0.94 7.01
CA ARG A 189 -3.36 0.25 6.85
C ARG A 189 -3.79 -0.47 8.12
N GLY A 190 -2.83 -1.05 8.88
CA GLY A 190 -3.14 -1.67 10.17
C GLY A 190 -3.65 -0.68 11.20
N ALA A 191 -3.11 0.54 11.24
CA ALA A 191 -3.61 1.59 12.12
C ALA A 191 -5.00 2.07 11.71
N ILE A 192 -5.25 2.28 10.40
CA ILE A 192 -6.57 2.64 9.88
C ILE A 192 -7.62 1.59 10.30
N ASP A 193 -7.33 0.31 10.05
CA ASP A 193 -8.27 -0.75 10.37
C ASP A 193 -8.47 -0.92 11.88
N THR A 194 -7.42 -0.74 12.69
CA THR A 194 -7.55 -0.74 14.16
C THR A 194 -8.55 0.31 14.62
N VAL A 195 -8.46 1.54 14.10
CA VAL A 195 -9.38 2.64 14.46
C VAL A 195 -10.80 2.32 14.00
N LEU A 196 -10.99 1.91 12.76
CA LEU A 196 -12.32 1.60 12.21
C LEU A 196 -12.98 0.41 12.93
N VAL A 197 -12.21 -0.63 13.27
CA VAL A 197 -12.69 -1.78 14.04
C VAL A 197 -13.06 -1.35 15.47
N ALA A 198 -12.24 -0.50 16.12
CA ALA A 198 -12.52 0.00 17.45
C ALA A 198 -13.85 0.78 17.48
N GLU A 199 -14.11 1.63 16.48
CA GLU A 199 -15.39 2.37 16.38
C GLU A 199 -16.58 1.40 16.25
N ARG A 200 -16.48 0.37 15.45
CA ARG A 200 -17.54 -0.61 15.27
C ARG A 200 -17.77 -1.47 16.52
N LEU A 201 -16.69 -1.92 17.17
CA LEU A 201 -16.78 -2.67 18.43
C LEU A 201 -17.36 -1.82 19.57
N ALA A 202 -16.97 -0.55 19.65
CA ALA A 202 -17.51 0.40 20.62
C ALA A 202 -19.03 0.54 20.49
N GLY A 203 -19.53 0.71 19.26
CA GLY A 203 -20.97 0.77 18.98
C GLY A 203 -21.71 -0.51 19.39
N LEU A 204 -21.12 -1.68 19.14
CA LEU A 204 -21.72 -2.97 19.54
C LEU A 204 -21.73 -3.19 21.06
N ARG A 205 -20.75 -2.64 21.78
CA ARG A 205 -20.57 -2.84 23.23
C ARG A 205 -21.15 -1.70 24.07
N GLY A 206 -21.63 -0.63 23.46
CA GLY A 206 -22.05 0.58 24.18
C GLY A 206 -20.91 1.26 24.94
N ALA A 207 -19.68 1.18 24.41
CA ALA A 207 -18.45 1.70 25.00
C ALA A 207 -17.86 2.83 24.14
N ALA A 208 -16.78 3.47 24.60
CA ALA A 208 -16.03 4.41 23.78
C ALA A 208 -15.01 3.68 22.89
N PRO A 209 -14.72 4.18 21.67
CA PRO A 209 -13.65 3.61 20.83
C PRO A 209 -12.28 3.65 21.50
N THR A 210 -12.06 4.59 22.40
CA THR A 210 -10.83 4.77 23.19
C THR A 210 -10.76 3.88 24.43
N ASP A 211 -11.81 3.10 24.72
CA ASP A 211 -11.78 2.13 25.83
C ASP A 211 -10.62 1.15 25.61
N PRO A 212 -9.76 0.92 26.63
CA PRO A 212 -8.57 0.07 26.50
C PRO A 212 -8.87 -1.35 26.04
N ALA A 213 -9.99 -1.95 26.47
CA ALA A 213 -10.36 -3.31 26.07
C ALA A 213 -10.87 -3.34 24.63
N VAL A 214 -11.68 -2.34 24.23
CA VAL A 214 -12.16 -2.19 22.85
C VAL A 214 -10.98 -1.96 21.90
N GLY A 215 -10.07 -1.07 22.27
CA GLY A 215 -8.88 -0.77 21.46
C GLY A 215 -7.95 -1.96 21.31
N LEU A 216 -7.70 -2.71 22.38
CA LEU A 216 -6.89 -3.93 22.33
C LEU A 216 -7.50 -5.00 21.42
N ASP A 217 -8.81 -5.26 21.58
CA ASP A 217 -9.49 -6.25 20.74
C ASP A 217 -9.47 -5.85 19.27
N ALA A 218 -9.65 -4.56 18.97
CA ALA A 218 -9.53 -4.03 17.62
C ALA A 218 -8.10 -4.21 17.05
N ALA A 219 -7.07 -3.93 17.86
CA ALA A 219 -5.69 -4.13 17.46
C ALA A 219 -5.36 -5.60 17.18
N LEU A 220 -5.88 -6.52 18.00
CA LEU A 220 -5.71 -7.96 17.77
C LEU A 220 -6.33 -8.40 16.44
N VAL A 221 -7.55 -7.98 16.15
CA VAL A 221 -8.24 -8.27 14.89
C VAL A 221 -7.50 -7.67 13.69
N ALA A 222 -7.05 -6.43 13.80
CA ALA A 222 -6.44 -5.72 12.68
C ALA A 222 -4.98 -6.10 12.41
N LEU A 223 -4.20 -6.49 13.42
CA LEU A 223 -2.74 -6.62 13.29
C LEU A 223 -2.23 -8.06 13.28
N SER A 224 -2.88 -9.00 13.98
CA SER A 224 -2.34 -10.36 14.12
C SER A 224 -2.14 -11.07 12.77
N GLY A 225 -3.05 -10.90 11.83
CA GLY A 225 -2.93 -11.45 10.47
C GLY A 225 -1.98 -10.67 9.54
N ARG A 226 -1.52 -9.48 9.93
CA ARG A 226 -0.67 -8.60 9.09
C ARG A 226 0.80 -8.66 9.41
N ILE A 227 1.14 -9.06 10.63
CA ILE A 227 2.54 -9.24 11.02
C ILE A 227 3.02 -10.65 10.65
N ARG A 228 4.31 -10.76 10.31
CA ARG A 228 4.96 -12.05 10.05
C ARG A 228 6.04 -12.24 11.08
N ILE A 229 5.92 -13.31 11.83
CA ILE A 229 6.88 -13.69 12.88
C ILE A 229 8.15 -14.27 12.22
N ARG A 230 9.30 -14.08 12.85
CA ARG A 230 10.57 -14.68 12.41
C ARG A 230 10.55 -16.19 12.64
N GLU A 231 11.24 -16.91 11.77
CA GLU A 231 11.44 -18.33 11.91
C GLU A 231 12.15 -18.64 13.25
N GLY A 232 11.70 -19.68 13.94
CA GLY A 232 12.24 -20.10 15.25
C GLY A 232 11.61 -19.39 16.45
N VAL A 233 10.79 -18.36 16.27
CA VAL A 233 10.05 -17.73 17.36
C VAL A 233 8.75 -18.51 17.63
N THR A 234 8.53 -18.89 18.89
CA THR A 234 7.38 -19.69 19.32
C THR A 234 6.17 -18.88 19.78
N ARG A 235 6.34 -17.54 19.90
CA ARG A 235 5.27 -16.61 20.34
C ARG A 235 4.24 -16.41 19.25
N SER A 236 2.97 -16.29 19.67
CA SER A 236 1.88 -15.97 18.73
C SER A 236 1.92 -14.50 18.30
N PRO A 237 1.41 -14.16 17.11
CA PRO A 237 1.20 -12.76 16.71
C PRO A 237 0.38 -11.98 17.73
N GLU A 238 -0.63 -12.59 18.30
CA GLU A 238 -1.54 -12.02 19.30
C GLU A 238 -0.79 -11.63 20.59
N ASP A 239 0.13 -12.46 21.06
CA ASP A 239 0.93 -12.17 22.26
C ASP A 239 1.83 -10.97 22.05
N ILE A 240 2.44 -10.85 20.87
CA ILE A 240 3.27 -9.71 20.53
C ILE A 240 2.43 -8.44 20.40
N VAL A 241 1.25 -8.51 19.79
CA VAL A 241 0.34 -7.35 19.71
C VAL A 241 -0.10 -6.91 21.10
N ARG A 242 -0.43 -7.84 22.02
CA ARG A 242 -0.76 -7.52 23.42
C ARG A 242 0.40 -6.82 24.14
N GLU A 243 1.61 -7.31 23.97
CA GLU A 243 2.82 -6.71 24.55
C GLU A 243 3.02 -5.28 24.04
N LEU A 244 3.00 -5.08 22.72
CA LEU A 244 3.16 -3.77 22.09
C LEU A 244 2.08 -2.77 22.53
N TRP A 245 0.83 -3.23 22.57
CA TRP A 245 -0.29 -2.44 23.07
C TRP A 245 -0.06 -2.01 24.52
N ALA A 246 0.27 -2.97 25.39
CA ALA A 246 0.52 -2.69 26.79
C ALA A 246 1.70 -1.74 26.99
N ALA A 247 2.75 -1.85 26.20
CA ALA A 247 3.93 -0.96 26.28
C ALA A 247 3.61 0.49 25.89
N VAL A 248 2.67 0.71 24.95
CA VAL A 248 2.29 2.06 24.50
C VAL A 248 1.21 2.67 25.40
N PHE A 249 0.23 1.90 25.84
CA PHE A 249 -0.93 2.43 26.57
C PHE A 249 -0.71 2.48 28.10
N ARG A 250 0.18 1.63 28.68
CA ARG A 250 0.53 1.70 30.11
C ARG A 250 1.58 2.78 30.43
N SER A 251 2.41 3.19 29.48
CA SER A 251 3.48 4.16 29.75
C SER A 251 3.02 5.59 30.08
N THR A 252 1.72 5.86 30.08
CA THR A 252 1.13 7.19 30.34
C THR A 252 0.62 7.37 31.77
N ASP A 253 0.44 6.29 32.55
CA ASP A 253 -0.06 6.40 33.93
C ASP A 253 1.06 6.67 34.96
N GLY A 254 2.33 6.67 34.53
CA GLY A 254 3.50 6.77 35.43
C GLY A 254 4.14 8.15 35.60
N ARG A 255 3.54 9.25 35.10
CA ARG A 255 4.09 10.62 35.25
C ARG A 255 3.23 11.57 36.05
N GLY A 256 2.57 11.09 37.08
CA GLY A 256 1.61 11.91 37.85
C GLY A 256 1.75 11.84 39.36
N ASP A 257 2.83 11.32 39.96
CA ASP A 257 2.89 11.33 41.45
C ASP A 257 4.34 11.25 41.98
N GLU A 258 5.13 12.27 41.66
CA GLU A 258 6.36 12.62 42.45
C GLU A 258 6.45 14.14 42.55
N ARG A 259 5.53 14.77 43.25
CA ARG A 259 5.80 16.06 43.90
C ARG A 259 5.77 15.87 45.39
N GLY A 260 7.00 15.88 45.90
CA GLY A 260 7.42 15.72 47.25
C GLY A 260 6.53 16.35 48.30
N GLU A 261 6.25 15.59 49.31
CA GLU A 261 6.10 16.12 50.67
C GLU A 261 7.44 16.56 51.20
N GLU A 262 7.80 17.84 51.03
CA GLU A 262 8.80 18.50 51.91
C GLU A 262 8.24 18.61 53.31
N ARG A 263 8.75 17.81 54.22
CA ARG A 263 8.59 18.04 55.66
C ARG A 263 9.41 19.27 56.10
N PRO A 264 8.84 20.23 56.80
CA PRO A 264 9.58 21.33 57.36
C PRO A 264 10.49 20.85 58.49
N PRO A 265 11.69 21.47 58.70
CA PRO A 265 12.59 21.12 59.79
C PRO A 265 12.03 21.63 61.11
N GLY A 266 11.93 20.70 62.09
CA GLY A 266 11.59 21.02 63.48
C GLY A 266 12.68 21.87 64.12
N LYS A 267 12.22 22.92 64.80
CA LYS A 267 13.06 23.71 65.75
C LYS A 267 13.26 22.94 67.03
N ALA A 268 14.45 22.84 67.50
CA ALA A 268 14.92 22.90 68.86
C ALA A 268 16.44 23.20 68.90
#